data_914184fd99a9d6cdb419845e5f51cbe0
#
_entry.id   914184fd99a9d6cdb419845e5f51cbe0
#
_cell.length_a   1.000
_cell.length_b   1.000
_cell.length_c   1.000
_cell.angle_alpha   90.00
_cell.angle_beta   90.00
_cell.angle_gamma   90.00
#
_symmetry.space_group_name_H-M   'P 1'
#
loop_
_entity.id
_entity.type
_entity.pdbx_description
1 polymer ?
#
loop_
_entity_poly.entity_id
_entity_poly.type
_entity_poly.pdbx_seq_one_letter_code
_entity_poly.pdbx_strand_id
1 'polypeptide(L)'
;AVLALAQASPTPYLGLGYLAAGALAVGSAFPAAVLGGLGLDLAQVTRIPMTAVLCLAGVIRMIPFERKWMRCLAPGAACLVVMAICGIRDYTPLPGLILGGGLGMLMPPSQETARRRGETGLAQVRLELGAEVLGATQQLFLETAPPPVDASAVLQKVRQRACGSCSARNSCPQQSSLDESLLQNPLDAQCRKSGRLIPELRRGQEQLKLLKADSARQSEYRAAMVQQYQFLGDFLRRLADDLPRRGQRPRAWFRAEAAARSRSKELANGDRCLAFPGPECRYYVLLCDGMGTGLGAAQEGQSAISLLRQMLTAGFPAAHALRTLNSILALRGSAGAVTVDLAELYLDTGHATLYKWGAAPSWLLRRGSAEKIGTATPPPGISVTESRETVEKLSLRRGEALVLLSDGVDGEGISRRSDLTPDMPPGELAAKILEYGRGKQMDDATAAVIRLRPASLES
;
A
#
# COMPACT_ATOMS: atom_id res chain seq x y z
N ALA A 1 16.66 -25.45 7.51
CA ALA A 1 15.72 -26.28 8.29
C ALA A 1 14.27 -25.85 8.05
N VAL A 2 13.91 -24.58 8.28
CA VAL A 2 12.53 -24.06 8.07
C VAL A 2 12.07 -24.20 6.62
N LEU A 3 12.96 -23.97 5.66
CA LEU A 3 12.71 -24.14 4.23
C LEU A 3 12.38 -25.60 3.88
N ALA A 4 13.17 -26.54 4.39
CA ALA A 4 12.94 -27.98 4.18
C ALA A 4 11.63 -28.45 4.84
N LEU A 5 11.30 -27.93 6.04
CA LEU A 5 10.05 -28.25 6.73
C LEU A 5 8.83 -27.67 6.01
N ALA A 6 8.96 -26.47 5.40
CA ALA A 6 7.87 -25.84 4.64
C ALA A 6 7.53 -26.66 3.38
N GLN A 7 8.55 -27.23 2.71
CA GLN A 7 8.35 -28.04 1.50
C GLN A 7 7.81 -29.45 1.80
N ALA A 8 8.06 -29.97 3.02
CA ALA A 8 7.65 -31.31 3.41
C ALA A 8 6.24 -31.43 4.01
N SER A 9 5.46 -30.33 4.00
CA SER A 9 4.17 -30.29 4.72
C SER A 9 3.05 -30.99 3.96
N PRO A 10 2.39 -31.99 4.55
CA PRO A 10 1.32 -32.73 3.90
C PRO A 10 -0.04 -32.02 3.83
N THR A 11 -0.22 -30.93 4.57
CA THR A 11 -1.49 -30.19 4.63
C THR A 11 -1.28 -28.68 4.59
N PRO A 12 -2.10 -27.91 3.84
CA PRO A 12 -1.92 -26.47 3.71
C PRO A 12 -2.17 -25.68 5.02
N TYR A 13 -2.97 -26.23 5.96
CA TYR A 13 -3.38 -25.50 7.18
C TYR A 13 -2.48 -25.72 8.40
N LEU A 14 -1.76 -26.84 8.45
CA LEU A 14 -0.88 -27.23 9.55
C LEU A 14 0.54 -27.52 9.04
N GLY A 15 1.05 -26.62 8.20
CA GLY A 15 2.39 -26.75 7.69
C GLY A 15 3.44 -26.71 8.80
N LEU A 16 4.33 -27.73 8.85
CA LEU A 16 5.42 -27.81 9.83
C LEU A 16 6.27 -26.53 9.84
N GLY A 17 6.40 -25.84 8.70
CA GLY A 17 7.06 -24.55 8.61
C GLY A 17 6.40 -23.45 9.43
N TYR A 18 5.06 -23.38 9.44
CA TYR A 18 4.32 -22.40 10.24
C TYR A 18 4.34 -22.70 11.73
N LEU A 19 4.26 -24.00 12.09
CA LEU A 19 4.43 -24.43 13.48
C LEU A 19 5.83 -24.06 13.99
N ALA A 20 6.88 -24.33 13.23
CA ALA A 20 8.25 -23.98 13.58
C ALA A 20 8.43 -22.45 13.67
N ALA A 21 7.87 -21.69 12.73
CA ALA A 21 7.92 -20.23 12.74
C ALA A 21 7.20 -19.64 13.95
N GLY A 22 6.00 -20.13 14.29
CA GLY A 22 5.25 -19.73 15.47
C GLY A 22 6.00 -20.06 16.77
N ALA A 23 6.58 -21.25 16.86
CA ALA A 23 7.40 -21.66 18.02
C ALA A 23 8.66 -20.79 18.19
N LEU A 24 9.34 -20.49 17.09
CA LEU A 24 10.49 -19.58 17.10
C LEU A 24 10.09 -18.14 17.48
N ALA A 25 8.95 -17.66 17.02
CA ALA A 25 8.46 -16.32 17.35
C ALA A 25 8.26 -16.12 18.86
N VAL A 26 7.82 -17.17 19.57
CA VAL A 26 7.52 -17.10 21.02
C VAL A 26 8.68 -17.62 21.88
N GLY A 27 9.32 -18.70 21.48
CA GLY A 27 10.30 -19.41 22.31
C GLY A 27 11.77 -19.01 22.07
N SER A 28 12.10 -18.33 20.96
CA SER A 28 13.49 -18.04 20.60
C SER A 28 13.83 -16.53 20.67
N ALA A 29 15.11 -16.22 20.49
CA ALA A 29 15.60 -14.85 20.33
C ALA A 29 15.05 -14.26 19.01
N PHE A 30 14.81 -12.94 19.02
CA PHE A 30 14.23 -12.21 17.89
C PHE A 30 14.91 -12.48 16.54
N PRO A 31 16.25 -12.49 16.40
CA PRO A 31 16.91 -12.77 15.13
C PRO A 31 16.57 -14.16 14.54
N ALA A 32 16.45 -15.19 15.41
CA ALA A 32 16.12 -16.53 14.97
C ALA A 32 14.69 -16.62 14.43
N ALA A 33 13.75 -15.91 15.03
CA ALA A 33 12.38 -15.81 14.53
C ALA A 33 12.34 -15.15 13.13
N VAL A 34 13.06 -14.06 12.95
CA VAL A 34 13.13 -13.32 11.67
C VAL A 34 13.76 -14.18 10.57
N LEU A 35 14.85 -14.88 10.86
CA LEU A 35 15.46 -15.83 9.91
C LEU A 35 14.52 -16.98 9.53
N GLY A 36 13.67 -17.41 10.47
CA GLY A 36 12.62 -18.39 10.20
C GLY A 36 11.60 -17.86 9.19
N GLY A 37 11.16 -16.61 9.33
CA GLY A 37 10.27 -15.92 8.40
C GLY A 37 10.88 -15.78 7.01
N LEU A 38 12.15 -15.37 6.95
CA LEU A 38 12.90 -15.27 5.70
C LEU A 38 12.95 -16.62 4.96
N GLY A 39 13.15 -17.71 5.70
CA GLY A 39 13.12 -19.06 5.11
C GLY A 39 11.78 -19.41 4.48
N LEU A 40 10.65 -19.01 5.09
CA LEU A 40 9.31 -19.21 4.53
C LEU A 40 9.04 -18.32 3.31
N ASP A 41 9.50 -17.07 3.33
CA ASP A 41 9.35 -16.14 2.21
C ASP A 41 10.16 -16.60 0.99
N LEU A 42 11.40 -17.08 1.19
CA LEU A 42 12.23 -17.62 0.13
C LEU A 42 11.67 -18.93 -0.44
N ALA A 43 10.96 -19.73 0.39
CA ALA A 43 10.27 -20.92 -0.07
C ALA A 43 9.00 -20.64 -0.88
N GLN A 44 8.56 -19.39 -0.94
CA GLN A 44 7.33 -18.93 -1.63
C GLN A 44 6.08 -19.74 -1.24
N VAL A 45 6.02 -20.21 0.01
CA VAL A 45 4.91 -21.05 0.52
C VAL A 45 3.63 -20.23 0.68
N THR A 46 3.76 -18.94 0.93
CA THR A 46 2.61 -18.02 1.08
C THR A 46 2.78 -16.74 0.28
N ARG A 47 1.65 -16.09 0.03
CA ARG A 47 1.62 -14.71 -0.51
C ARG A 47 1.80 -13.65 0.59
N ILE A 48 1.85 -14.07 1.85
CA ILE A 48 2.01 -13.19 3.00
C ILE A 48 3.50 -13.11 3.34
N PRO A 49 4.07 -11.91 3.53
CA PRO A 49 5.47 -11.75 3.92
C PRO A 49 5.69 -12.24 5.36
N MET A 50 6.10 -13.49 5.51
CA MET A 50 6.26 -14.14 6.81
C MET A 50 7.39 -13.54 7.64
N THR A 51 8.43 -12.98 7.00
CA THR A 51 9.46 -12.19 7.70
C THR A 51 8.84 -11.00 8.42
N ALA A 52 7.95 -10.26 7.76
CA ALA A 52 7.22 -9.15 8.36
C ALA A 52 6.31 -9.59 9.51
N VAL A 53 5.60 -10.72 9.34
CA VAL A 53 4.77 -11.31 10.40
C VAL A 53 5.59 -11.61 11.64
N LEU A 54 6.74 -12.25 11.49
CA LEU A 54 7.57 -12.65 12.64
C LEU A 54 8.32 -11.47 13.27
N CYS A 55 8.70 -10.45 12.50
CA CYS A 55 9.18 -9.17 13.03
C CYS A 55 8.11 -8.52 13.92
N LEU A 56 6.90 -8.38 13.42
CA LEU A 56 5.80 -7.76 14.15
C LEU A 56 5.40 -8.58 15.40
N ALA A 57 5.39 -9.92 15.29
CA ALA A 57 5.15 -10.81 16.43
C ALA A 57 6.22 -10.60 17.54
N GLY A 58 7.48 -10.42 17.14
CA GLY A 58 8.57 -10.09 18.06
C GLY A 58 8.35 -8.76 18.79
N VAL A 59 7.85 -7.74 18.11
CA VAL A 59 7.49 -6.45 18.69
C VAL A 59 6.29 -6.58 19.64
N ILE A 60 5.23 -7.26 19.22
CA ILE A 60 4.03 -7.51 20.05
C ILE A 60 4.41 -8.25 21.34
N ARG A 61 5.34 -9.19 21.27
CA ARG A 61 5.86 -9.92 22.47
C ARG A 61 6.51 -9.01 23.50
N MET A 62 6.99 -7.82 23.12
CA MET A 62 7.57 -6.85 24.04
C MET A 62 6.53 -6.13 24.90
N ILE A 63 5.26 -6.17 24.50
CA ILE A 63 4.16 -5.59 25.27
C ILE A 63 3.99 -6.41 26.56
N PRO A 64 3.94 -5.78 27.74
CA PRO A 64 3.72 -6.48 29.00
C PRO A 64 2.26 -6.96 29.06
N PHE A 65 2.00 -8.21 28.67
CA PHE A 65 0.69 -8.83 28.82
C PHE A 65 0.49 -9.32 30.26
N GLU A 66 -0.64 -9.02 30.86
CA GLU A 66 -1.02 -9.49 32.20
C GLU A 66 -1.07 -11.02 32.28
N ARG A 67 -1.52 -11.67 31.22
CA ARG A 67 -1.64 -13.13 31.13
C ARG A 67 -0.59 -13.70 30.16
N LYS A 68 0.27 -14.56 30.66
CA LYS A 68 1.38 -15.17 29.87
C LYS A 68 0.89 -15.89 28.61
N TRP A 69 -0.28 -16.55 28.64
CA TRP A 69 -0.83 -17.28 27.49
C TRP A 69 -1.18 -16.37 26.30
N MET A 70 -1.43 -15.08 26.55
CA MET A 70 -1.70 -14.13 25.44
C MET A 70 -0.52 -13.98 24.48
N ARG A 71 0.68 -14.32 24.93
CA ARG A 71 1.88 -14.27 24.05
C ARG A 71 1.85 -15.32 22.94
N CYS A 72 1.15 -16.44 23.10
CA CYS A 72 1.05 -17.45 22.05
C CYS A 72 0.20 -16.94 20.86
N LEU A 73 -0.65 -15.95 21.08
CA LEU A 73 -1.46 -15.34 20.02
C LEU A 73 -0.71 -14.29 19.22
N ALA A 74 0.46 -13.82 19.69
CA ALA A 74 1.22 -12.77 19.03
C ALA A 74 1.54 -13.08 17.55
N PRO A 75 1.98 -14.28 17.14
CA PRO A 75 2.24 -14.60 15.74
C PRO A 75 0.98 -14.55 14.88
N GLY A 76 -0.16 -15.02 15.41
CA GLY A 76 -1.45 -14.97 14.73
C GLY A 76 -1.97 -13.54 14.57
N ALA A 77 -1.88 -12.73 15.64
CA ALA A 77 -2.26 -11.33 15.61
C ALA A 77 -1.38 -10.53 14.61
N ALA A 78 -0.08 -10.75 14.63
CA ALA A 78 0.84 -10.15 13.67
C ALA A 78 0.50 -10.54 12.22
N CYS A 79 0.17 -11.81 11.98
CA CYS A 79 -0.26 -12.28 10.67
C CYS A 79 -1.53 -11.56 10.20
N LEU A 80 -2.54 -11.43 11.05
CA LEU A 80 -3.77 -10.70 10.72
C LEU A 80 -3.52 -9.24 10.38
N VAL A 81 -2.63 -8.57 11.11
CA VAL A 81 -2.27 -7.18 10.84
C VAL A 81 -1.57 -7.05 9.49
N VAL A 82 -0.58 -7.91 9.21
CA VAL A 82 0.13 -7.90 7.94
C VAL A 82 -0.81 -8.24 6.77
N MET A 83 -1.72 -9.20 6.95
CA MET A 83 -2.76 -9.53 5.96
C MET A 83 -3.66 -8.33 5.67
N ALA A 84 -4.09 -7.61 6.71
CA ALA A 84 -4.91 -6.41 6.57
C ALA A 84 -4.17 -5.30 5.81
N ILE A 85 -2.89 -5.10 6.11
CA ILE A 85 -2.04 -4.12 5.42
C ILE A 85 -1.83 -4.50 3.94
N CYS A 86 -1.56 -5.79 3.66
CA CYS A 86 -1.29 -6.27 2.30
C CYS A 86 -2.57 -6.54 1.48
N GLY A 87 -3.75 -6.47 2.08
CA GLY A 87 -5.02 -6.78 1.42
C GLY A 87 -5.18 -8.27 1.05
N ILE A 88 -4.39 -9.15 1.65
CA ILE A 88 -4.37 -10.59 1.37
C ILE A 88 -5.40 -11.30 2.25
N ARG A 89 -6.20 -12.21 1.67
CA ARG A 89 -7.21 -13.02 2.39
C ARG A 89 -6.82 -14.50 2.40
N ASP A 90 -5.57 -14.81 2.73
CA ASP A 90 -5.08 -16.19 2.84
C ASP A 90 -4.87 -16.56 4.31
N TYR A 91 -5.84 -17.25 4.91
CA TYR A 91 -5.83 -17.63 6.33
C TYR A 91 -5.08 -18.93 6.62
N THR A 92 -4.47 -19.55 5.62
CA THR A 92 -3.77 -20.83 5.75
C THR A 92 -2.65 -20.85 6.81
N PRO A 93 -1.87 -19.78 7.05
CA PRO A 93 -0.79 -19.81 8.04
C PRO A 93 -1.27 -19.68 9.50
N LEU A 94 -2.48 -19.14 9.74
CA LEU A 94 -2.93 -18.78 11.08
C LEU A 94 -2.95 -19.96 12.07
N PRO A 95 -3.55 -21.13 11.76
CA PRO A 95 -3.59 -22.24 12.69
C PRO A 95 -2.19 -22.73 13.09
N GLY A 96 -1.29 -22.86 12.10
CA GLY A 96 0.09 -23.26 12.33
C GLY A 96 0.87 -22.28 13.20
N LEU A 97 0.71 -20.97 12.97
CA LEU A 97 1.37 -19.94 13.76
C LEU A 97 0.87 -19.87 15.21
N ILE A 98 -0.42 -20.02 15.45
CA ILE A 98 -1.00 -19.99 16.80
C ILE A 98 -0.58 -21.24 17.59
N LEU A 99 -0.73 -22.41 16.99
CA LEU A 99 -0.30 -23.67 17.62
C LEU A 99 1.22 -23.70 17.87
N GLY A 100 2.00 -23.22 16.90
CA GLY A 100 3.44 -23.04 17.06
C GLY A 100 3.79 -22.08 18.20
N GLY A 101 3.06 -20.96 18.32
CA GLY A 101 3.20 -20.05 19.45
C GLY A 101 2.96 -20.71 20.79
N GLY A 102 1.95 -21.58 20.90
CA GLY A 102 1.70 -22.42 22.08
C GLY A 102 2.88 -23.35 22.41
N LEU A 103 3.41 -24.04 21.41
CA LEU A 103 4.59 -24.90 21.54
C LEU A 103 5.83 -24.10 21.97
N GLY A 104 6.01 -22.88 21.46
CA GLY A 104 7.10 -21.99 21.82
C GLY A 104 7.10 -21.58 23.30
N MET A 105 5.92 -21.55 23.96
CA MET A 105 5.82 -21.31 25.39
C MET A 105 6.37 -22.46 26.25
N LEU A 106 6.42 -23.67 25.72
CA LEU A 106 7.00 -24.84 26.39
C LEU A 106 8.52 -24.87 26.31
N MET A 107 9.11 -24.06 25.42
CA MET A 107 10.56 -23.93 25.37
C MET A 107 11.08 -23.18 26.62
N PRO A 108 12.18 -23.65 27.24
CA PRO A 108 12.75 -22.95 28.36
C PRO A 108 13.13 -21.52 27.95
N PRO A 109 12.83 -20.51 28.78
CA PRO A 109 13.14 -19.13 28.46
C PRO A 109 14.65 -19.00 28.21
N SER A 110 15.03 -18.49 27.05
CA SER A 110 16.43 -18.14 26.79
C SER A 110 16.91 -17.19 27.90
N GLN A 111 18.10 -17.44 28.46
CA GLN A 111 18.64 -16.78 29.66
C GLN A 111 18.76 -15.24 29.59
N GLU A 112 18.30 -14.59 28.54
CA GLU A 112 18.30 -13.14 28.33
C GLU A 112 17.23 -12.34 29.12
N THR A 113 16.31 -13.01 29.82
CA THR A 113 15.20 -12.35 30.54
C THR A 113 15.54 -11.81 31.91
N ALA A 114 16.80 -11.86 32.38
CA ALA A 114 17.17 -11.57 33.75
C ALA A 114 17.82 -10.17 34.01
N ARG A 115 17.86 -9.24 33.10
CA ARG A 115 18.47 -7.91 33.31
C ARG A 115 17.53 -6.73 33.04
N ARG A 116 16.72 -6.39 34.05
CA ARG A 116 15.72 -5.29 34.03
C ARG A 116 16.25 -3.84 34.09
N ARG A 117 17.52 -3.55 33.82
CA ARG A 117 18.07 -2.17 33.81
C ARG A 117 18.63 -1.68 32.48
N GLY A 118 18.46 -2.44 31.39
CA GLY A 118 18.83 -2.05 30.03
C GLY A 118 17.70 -2.21 29.04
N GLU A 119 16.44 -2.31 29.47
CA GLU A 119 15.31 -2.75 28.67
C GLU A 119 15.00 -1.83 27.47
N THR A 120 15.19 -0.53 27.59
CA THR A 120 14.99 0.42 26.49
C THR A 120 16.08 0.32 25.43
N GLY A 121 17.34 0.23 25.83
CA GLY A 121 18.47 0.08 24.89
C GLY A 121 18.45 -1.26 24.16
N LEU A 122 18.05 -2.36 24.85
CA LEU A 122 17.91 -3.66 24.21
C LEU A 122 16.73 -3.70 23.22
N ALA A 123 15.63 -3.03 23.55
CA ALA A 123 14.47 -2.92 22.65
C ALA A 123 14.84 -2.12 21.38
N GLN A 124 15.56 -1.02 21.54
CA GLN A 124 16.05 -0.21 20.43
C GLN A 124 16.94 -1.03 19.49
N VAL A 125 17.97 -1.70 20.02
CA VAL A 125 18.86 -2.56 19.21
C VAL A 125 18.11 -3.66 18.47
N ARG A 126 17.08 -4.26 19.09
CA ARG A 126 16.27 -5.29 18.44
C ARG A 126 15.43 -4.74 17.29
N LEU A 127 14.88 -3.53 17.42
CA LEU A 127 14.13 -2.87 16.36
C LEU A 127 15.06 -2.50 15.20
N GLU A 128 16.25 -1.98 15.48
CA GLU A 128 17.28 -1.68 14.49
C GLU A 128 17.70 -2.93 13.73
N LEU A 129 18.03 -4.02 14.44
CA LEU A 129 18.35 -5.31 13.80
C LEU A 129 17.21 -5.86 12.97
N GLY A 130 15.95 -5.73 13.42
CA GLY A 130 14.78 -6.09 12.65
C GLY A 130 14.68 -5.30 11.34
N ALA A 131 14.95 -4.00 11.41
CA ALA A 131 14.96 -3.11 10.25
C ALA A 131 16.09 -3.47 9.26
N GLU A 132 17.27 -3.83 9.74
CA GLU A 132 18.39 -4.30 8.90
C GLU A 132 18.05 -5.59 8.16
N VAL A 133 17.46 -6.57 8.85
CA VAL A 133 17.04 -7.84 8.23
C VAL A 133 15.98 -7.61 7.15
N LEU A 134 15.02 -6.71 7.40
CA LEU A 134 14.02 -6.34 6.39
C LEU A 134 14.67 -5.65 5.18
N GLY A 135 15.67 -4.79 5.41
CA GLY A 135 16.47 -4.17 4.35
C GLY A 135 17.24 -5.20 3.52
N ALA A 136 17.89 -6.16 4.17
CA ALA A 136 18.57 -7.26 3.49
C ALA A 136 17.61 -8.13 2.68
N THR A 137 16.42 -8.41 3.21
CA THR A 137 15.36 -9.14 2.49
C THR A 137 14.88 -8.38 1.27
N GLN A 138 14.66 -7.07 1.40
CA GLN A 138 14.31 -6.19 0.28
C GLN A 138 15.36 -6.27 -0.83
N GLN A 139 16.65 -6.22 -0.47
CA GLN A 139 17.74 -6.31 -1.44
C GLN A 139 17.73 -7.64 -2.19
N LEU A 140 17.52 -8.76 -1.49
CA LEU A 140 17.38 -10.08 -2.13
C LEU A 140 16.22 -10.13 -3.13
N PHE A 141 15.07 -9.52 -2.80
CA PHE A 141 13.95 -9.44 -3.74
C PHE A 141 14.26 -8.59 -4.97
N LEU A 142 15.08 -7.55 -4.84
CA LEU A 142 15.54 -6.73 -5.97
C LEU A 142 16.49 -7.52 -6.88
N GLU A 143 17.40 -8.30 -6.31
CA GLU A 143 18.41 -9.06 -7.04
C GLU A 143 17.85 -10.29 -7.77
N THR A 144 16.79 -10.91 -7.24
CA THR A 144 16.17 -12.12 -7.80
C THR A 144 15.09 -11.81 -8.85
N ALA A 145 15.33 -10.91 -9.80
CA ALA A 145 14.34 -10.61 -10.85
C ALA A 145 14.00 -11.86 -11.69
N PRO A 146 12.71 -12.09 -12.02
CA PRO A 146 12.35 -13.19 -12.89
C PRO A 146 13.00 -12.99 -14.26
N PRO A 147 13.38 -14.08 -14.94
CA PRO A 147 13.94 -13.97 -16.28
C PRO A 147 12.91 -13.31 -17.22
N PRO A 148 13.36 -12.53 -18.19
CA PRO A 148 12.47 -11.94 -19.18
C PRO A 148 11.73 -13.05 -19.94
N VAL A 149 10.49 -12.75 -20.36
CA VAL A 149 9.69 -13.71 -21.13
C VAL A 149 10.40 -14.00 -22.45
N ASP A 150 10.80 -15.26 -22.63
CA ASP A 150 11.51 -15.70 -23.82
C ASP A 150 10.50 -16.02 -24.94
N ALA A 151 10.36 -15.08 -25.88
CA ALA A 151 9.52 -15.27 -27.08
C ALA A 151 10.12 -16.35 -28.02
N SER A 152 11.41 -16.59 -27.96
CA SER A 152 12.08 -17.61 -28.80
C SER A 152 11.63 -19.02 -28.41
N ALA A 153 11.41 -19.28 -27.12
CA ALA A 153 10.87 -20.56 -26.63
C ALA A 153 9.45 -20.82 -27.13
N VAL A 154 8.62 -19.77 -27.26
CA VAL A 154 7.28 -19.88 -27.84
C VAL A 154 7.37 -20.18 -29.32
N LEU A 155 8.23 -19.48 -30.05
CA LEU A 155 8.49 -19.69 -31.46
C LEU A 155 9.00 -21.11 -31.77
N GLN A 156 9.88 -21.62 -30.91
CA GLN A 156 10.40 -23.00 -31.04
C GLN A 156 9.26 -24.03 -30.95
N LYS A 157 8.32 -23.83 -30.01
CA LYS A 157 7.12 -24.68 -29.90
C LYS A 157 6.20 -24.58 -31.12
N VAL A 158 5.99 -23.36 -31.63
CA VAL A 158 5.23 -23.13 -32.89
C VAL A 158 5.90 -23.87 -34.05
N ARG A 159 7.22 -23.70 -34.18
CA ARG A 159 8.02 -24.39 -35.21
C ARG A 159 7.95 -25.91 -35.12
N GLN A 160 8.02 -26.45 -33.92
CA GLN A 160 7.92 -27.88 -33.70
C GLN A 160 6.54 -28.42 -34.11
N ARG A 161 5.45 -27.74 -33.78
CA ARG A 161 4.08 -28.16 -34.07
C ARG A 161 3.71 -27.95 -35.51
N ALA A 162 4.04 -26.81 -36.13
CA ALA A 162 3.67 -26.50 -37.51
C ALA A 162 4.61 -27.15 -38.53
N CYS A 163 5.91 -27.18 -38.26
CA CYS A 163 6.95 -27.59 -39.20
C CYS A 163 7.55 -28.97 -38.92
N GLY A 164 7.30 -29.57 -37.74
CA GLY A 164 7.92 -30.87 -37.33
C GLY A 164 7.62 -32.02 -38.29
N SER A 165 6.39 -32.07 -38.80
CA SER A 165 5.92 -33.09 -39.78
C SER A 165 5.74 -32.54 -41.19
N CYS A 166 6.38 -31.44 -41.54
CA CYS A 166 6.24 -30.82 -42.84
C CYS A 166 7.12 -31.50 -43.91
N SER A 167 6.52 -32.01 -44.98
CA SER A 167 7.23 -32.65 -46.09
C SER A 167 8.18 -31.70 -46.84
N ALA A 168 7.93 -30.38 -46.81
CA ALA A 168 8.75 -29.37 -47.44
C ALA A 168 9.79 -28.73 -46.47
N ARG A 169 10.07 -29.35 -45.33
CA ARG A 169 10.94 -28.79 -44.27
C ARG A 169 12.34 -28.42 -44.80
N ASN A 170 12.94 -29.32 -45.58
CA ASN A 170 14.32 -29.18 -46.04
C ASN A 170 14.49 -28.15 -47.18
N SER A 171 13.42 -27.79 -47.87
CA SER A 171 13.38 -26.81 -48.96
C SER A 171 12.61 -25.53 -48.61
N CYS A 172 12.27 -25.33 -47.36
CA CYS A 172 11.45 -24.20 -46.93
C CYS A 172 12.32 -22.95 -46.72
N PRO A 173 12.08 -21.87 -47.48
CA PRO A 173 12.84 -20.63 -47.35
C PRO A 173 12.62 -19.96 -45.98
N GLN A 174 11.55 -20.29 -45.28
CA GLN A 174 11.22 -19.74 -43.97
C GLN A 174 11.74 -20.54 -42.80
N GLN A 175 12.46 -21.63 -42.99
CA GLN A 175 12.97 -22.44 -41.88
C GLN A 175 13.96 -21.67 -41.02
N SER A 176 14.73 -20.73 -41.60
CA SER A 176 15.68 -19.82 -40.97
C SER A 176 15.12 -18.46 -40.58
N SER A 177 13.93 -18.08 -41.07
CA SER A 177 13.35 -16.73 -40.96
C SER A 177 12.12 -16.61 -40.07
N LEU A 178 11.80 -17.66 -39.28
CA LEU A 178 10.78 -17.57 -38.26
C LEU A 178 11.35 -16.75 -37.08
N ASP A 179 11.01 -15.48 -37.05
CA ASP A 179 11.43 -14.54 -36.02
C ASP A 179 10.24 -14.08 -35.14
N GLU A 180 10.53 -13.28 -34.15
CA GLU A 180 9.53 -12.79 -33.20
C GLU A 180 8.50 -11.85 -33.82
N SER A 181 8.80 -11.22 -34.98
CA SER A 181 7.89 -10.34 -35.69
C SER A 181 6.64 -11.07 -36.17
N LEU A 182 6.78 -12.36 -36.51
CA LEU A 182 5.67 -13.22 -36.93
C LEU A 182 4.70 -13.57 -35.79
N LEU A 183 5.14 -13.50 -34.54
CA LEU A 183 4.22 -13.60 -33.40
C LEU A 183 3.41 -12.31 -33.20
N GLN A 184 3.90 -11.17 -33.70
CA GLN A 184 3.15 -9.92 -33.68
C GLN A 184 2.16 -9.90 -34.84
N ASN A 185 2.59 -10.28 -36.07
CA ASN A 185 1.80 -10.30 -37.27
C ASN A 185 1.82 -11.69 -37.92
N PRO A 186 0.99 -12.64 -37.47
CA PRO A 186 0.95 -14.00 -38.03
C PRO A 186 0.64 -14.11 -39.52
N LEU A 187 -0.01 -13.08 -40.11
CA LEU A 187 -0.38 -13.05 -41.53
C LEU A 187 0.82 -12.75 -42.44
N ASP A 188 1.90 -12.21 -41.93
CA ASP A 188 3.10 -11.90 -42.73
C ASP A 188 3.93 -13.15 -43.01
N ALA A 189 3.50 -14.31 -42.51
CA ALA A 189 4.19 -15.58 -42.71
C ALA A 189 4.08 -16.07 -44.16
N GLN A 190 5.18 -15.97 -44.90
CA GLN A 190 5.27 -16.47 -46.29
C GLN A 190 5.51 -18.00 -46.33
N CYS A 191 4.51 -18.80 -45.98
CA CYS A 191 4.60 -20.25 -45.96
C CYS A 191 3.70 -20.89 -47.02
N ARG A 192 4.25 -21.86 -47.80
CA ARG A 192 3.45 -22.65 -48.77
C ARG A 192 2.32 -23.44 -48.10
N LYS A 193 2.44 -23.77 -46.83
CA LYS A 193 1.42 -24.43 -45.99
C LYS A 193 0.89 -23.47 -44.90
N SER A 194 0.56 -22.25 -45.27
CA SER A 194 0.06 -21.19 -44.39
C SER A 194 -1.12 -21.62 -43.52
N GLY A 195 -2.02 -22.48 -44.03
CA GLY A 195 -3.14 -23.03 -43.25
C GLY A 195 -2.78 -23.84 -42.04
N ARG A 196 -1.51 -24.28 -41.93
CA ARG A 196 -0.97 -24.95 -40.71
C ARG A 196 -0.18 -23.98 -39.82
N LEU A 197 0.61 -23.09 -40.41
CA LEU A 197 1.51 -22.19 -39.69
C LEU A 197 0.76 -21.06 -39.03
N ILE A 198 -0.17 -20.41 -39.72
CA ILE A 198 -0.90 -19.25 -39.21
C ILE A 198 -1.72 -19.56 -37.94
N PRO A 199 -2.47 -20.68 -37.84
CA PRO A 199 -3.15 -21.05 -36.60
C PRO A 199 -2.20 -21.28 -35.41
N GLU A 200 -1.05 -21.91 -35.65
CA GLU A 200 -0.06 -22.14 -34.57
C GLU A 200 0.63 -20.84 -34.19
N LEU A 201 0.91 -19.90 -35.12
CA LEU A 201 1.40 -18.57 -34.81
C LEU A 201 0.40 -17.77 -33.97
N ARG A 202 -0.90 -17.83 -34.28
CA ARG A 202 -1.95 -17.20 -33.46
C ARG A 202 -2.02 -17.76 -32.05
N ARG A 203 -1.95 -19.09 -31.92
CA ARG A 203 -1.85 -19.74 -30.58
C ARG A 203 -0.59 -19.30 -29.83
N GLY A 204 0.54 -19.23 -30.53
CA GLY A 204 1.80 -18.71 -29.97
C GLY A 204 1.68 -17.25 -29.53
N GLN A 205 1.01 -16.40 -30.30
CA GLN A 205 0.71 -15.01 -29.98
C GLN A 205 -0.12 -14.90 -28.69
N GLU A 206 -1.20 -15.69 -28.59
CA GLU A 206 -2.03 -15.72 -27.38
C GLU A 206 -1.24 -16.22 -26.17
N GLN A 207 -0.44 -17.30 -26.34
CA GLN A 207 0.43 -17.80 -25.28
C GLN A 207 1.45 -16.76 -24.84
N LEU A 208 2.07 -16.03 -25.76
CA LEU A 208 3.03 -14.97 -25.46
C LEU A 208 2.37 -13.80 -24.71
N LYS A 209 1.14 -13.42 -25.12
CA LYS A 209 0.36 -12.40 -24.39
C LYS A 209 0.08 -12.81 -22.95
N LEU A 210 -0.33 -14.06 -22.72
CA LEU A 210 -0.58 -14.60 -21.38
C LEU A 210 0.70 -14.61 -20.53
N LEU A 211 1.82 -15.09 -21.09
CA LEU A 211 3.12 -15.11 -20.39
C LEU A 211 3.61 -13.70 -20.05
N LYS A 212 3.45 -12.73 -20.98
CA LYS A 212 3.79 -11.32 -20.70
C LYS A 212 2.89 -10.72 -19.61
N ALA A 213 1.59 -11.01 -19.64
CA ALA A 213 0.66 -10.54 -18.61
C ALA A 213 0.97 -11.15 -17.24
N ASP A 214 1.32 -12.45 -17.19
CA ASP A 214 1.71 -13.11 -15.94
C ASP A 214 3.04 -12.57 -15.40
N SER A 215 4.04 -12.38 -16.27
CA SER A 215 5.33 -11.76 -15.90
C SER A 215 5.14 -10.34 -15.38
N ALA A 216 4.28 -9.52 -16.03
CA ALA A 216 3.95 -8.19 -15.56
C ALA A 216 3.30 -8.22 -14.17
N ARG A 217 2.33 -9.13 -13.96
CA ARG A 217 1.68 -9.32 -12.65
C ARG A 217 2.68 -9.75 -11.57
N GLN A 218 3.60 -10.66 -11.88
CA GLN A 218 4.66 -11.08 -10.97
C GLN A 218 5.60 -9.93 -10.62
N SER A 219 5.93 -9.08 -11.62
CA SER A 219 6.74 -7.88 -11.44
C SER A 219 6.06 -6.87 -10.49
N GLU A 220 4.77 -6.59 -10.70
CA GLU A 220 3.98 -5.72 -9.82
C GLU A 220 3.87 -6.28 -8.39
N TYR A 221 3.59 -7.57 -8.26
CA TYR A 221 3.56 -8.23 -6.95
C TYR A 221 4.90 -8.08 -6.21
N ARG A 222 6.01 -8.31 -6.91
CA ARG A 222 7.36 -8.16 -6.35
C ARG A 222 7.64 -6.72 -5.94
N ALA A 223 7.29 -5.73 -6.78
CA ALA A 223 7.44 -4.32 -6.45
C ALA A 223 6.64 -3.94 -5.20
N ALA A 224 5.41 -4.46 -5.07
CA ALA A 224 4.61 -4.28 -3.86
C ALA A 224 5.29 -4.87 -2.62
N MET A 225 5.86 -6.08 -2.71
CA MET A 225 6.58 -6.72 -1.61
C MET A 225 7.82 -5.92 -1.19
N VAL A 226 8.63 -5.47 -2.16
CA VAL A 226 9.80 -4.62 -1.90
C VAL A 226 9.40 -3.35 -1.14
N GLN A 227 8.32 -2.68 -1.57
CA GLN A 227 7.79 -1.51 -0.87
C GLN A 227 7.33 -1.82 0.56
N GLN A 228 6.68 -2.96 0.78
CA GLN A 228 6.23 -3.37 2.11
C GLN A 228 7.42 -3.65 3.05
N TYR A 229 8.47 -4.32 2.58
CA TYR A 229 9.67 -4.55 3.39
C TYR A 229 10.38 -3.24 3.74
N GLN A 230 10.54 -2.34 2.77
CA GLN A 230 11.08 -0.99 3.02
C GLN A 230 10.27 -0.27 4.08
N PHE A 231 8.95 -0.24 3.92
CA PHE A 231 8.04 0.39 4.85
C PHE A 231 8.17 -0.14 6.29
N LEU A 232 8.14 -1.46 6.45
CA LEU A 232 8.27 -2.08 7.77
C LEU A 232 9.64 -1.79 8.40
N GLY A 233 10.71 -1.81 7.60
CA GLY A 233 12.05 -1.46 8.06
C GLY A 233 12.12 -0.01 8.55
N ASP A 234 11.57 0.93 7.81
CA ASP A 234 11.52 2.34 8.19
C ASP A 234 10.64 2.58 9.42
N PHE A 235 9.54 1.86 9.55
CA PHE A 235 8.68 1.91 10.72
C PHE A 235 9.39 1.39 11.98
N LEU A 236 10.11 0.27 11.89
CA LEU A 236 10.89 -0.26 13.01
C LEU A 236 12.00 0.71 13.45
N ARG A 237 12.70 1.36 12.49
CA ARG A 237 13.71 2.39 12.82
C ARG A 237 13.10 3.56 13.58
N ARG A 238 11.94 4.06 13.12
CA ARG A 238 11.25 5.15 13.84
C ARG A 238 10.82 4.75 15.23
N LEU A 239 10.27 3.55 15.41
CA LEU A 239 9.96 3.03 16.74
C LEU A 239 11.19 2.95 17.64
N ALA A 240 12.35 2.57 17.09
CA ALA A 240 13.62 2.55 17.80
C ALA A 240 14.06 3.96 18.24
N ASP A 241 13.91 4.95 17.34
CA ASP A 241 14.24 6.35 17.61
C ASP A 241 13.31 7.00 18.63
N ASP A 242 12.05 6.57 18.70
CA ASP A 242 11.04 7.14 19.62
C ASP A 242 11.12 6.56 21.05
N LEU A 243 11.72 5.37 21.21
CA LEU A 243 11.85 4.74 22.54
C LEU A 243 12.58 5.61 23.59
N PRO A 244 13.69 6.31 23.26
CA PRO A 244 14.36 7.19 24.23
C PRO A 244 13.60 8.50 24.48
N ARG A 245 12.73 8.93 23.56
CA ARG A 245 12.05 10.24 23.57
C ARG A 245 10.72 10.27 24.33
N ARG A 246 10.29 9.16 24.91
CA ARG A 246 8.99 9.05 25.61
C ARG A 246 8.72 10.09 26.72
N GLY A 247 9.70 10.94 27.07
CA GLY A 247 9.55 12.03 28.05
C GLY A 247 9.15 13.40 27.48
N GLN A 248 9.29 13.65 26.19
CA GLN A 248 8.98 14.94 25.56
C GLN A 248 7.93 14.79 24.48
N ARG A 249 6.66 14.83 24.87
CA ARG A 249 5.57 14.91 23.90
C ARG A 249 5.59 16.30 23.24
N PRO A 250 5.55 16.42 21.91
CA PRO A 250 5.41 17.71 21.24
C PRO A 250 4.13 18.38 21.75
N ARG A 251 4.20 19.70 21.97
CA ARG A 251 3.06 20.50 22.43
C ARG A 251 2.35 21.09 21.21
N ALA A 252 1.05 20.88 21.12
CA ALA A 252 0.24 21.52 20.10
C ALA A 252 0.07 23.03 20.41
N TRP A 253 0.54 23.87 19.50
CA TRP A 253 0.33 25.33 19.57
C TRP A 253 -0.89 25.77 18.77
N PHE A 254 -1.38 24.88 17.90
CA PHE A 254 -2.53 25.12 17.03
C PHE A 254 -3.61 24.06 17.26
N ARG A 255 -4.84 24.45 16.95
CA ARG A 255 -6.00 23.56 16.84
C ARG A 255 -6.50 23.61 15.42
N ALA A 256 -6.72 22.45 14.81
CA ALA A 256 -7.33 22.34 13.49
C ALA A 256 -8.87 22.44 13.62
N GLU A 257 -9.47 23.25 12.76
CA GLU A 257 -10.90 23.27 12.51
C GLU A 257 -11.13 22.84 11.07
N ALA A 258 -11.85 21.74 10.89
CA ALA A 258 -12.15 21.21 9.56
C ALA A 258 -13.64 20.87 9.47
N ALA A 259 -14.24 21.17 8.32
CA ALA A 259 -15.60 20.77 8.00
C ALA A 259 -15.71 20.46 6.52
N ALA A 260 -16.50 19.46 6.17
CA ALA A 260 -16.83 19.11 4.81
C ALA A 260 -18.33 19.25 4.55
N ARG A 261 -18.67 19.53 3.31
CA ARG A 261 -20.02 19.44 2.78
C ARG A 261 -19.98 18.67 1.48
N SER A 262 -21.00 17.88 1.24
CA SER A 262 -21.10 17.05 0.03
C SER A 262 -22.47 17.17 -0.59
N ARG A 263 -22.55 16.99 -1.87
CA ARG A 263 -23.78 16.90 -2.67
C ARG A 263 -23.65 15.65 -3.54
N SER A 264 -24.58 14.73 -3.39
CA SER A 264 -24.63 13.51 -4.20
C SER A 264 -25.35 13.76 -5.52
N LYS A 265 -24.90 13.10 -6.57
CA LYS A 265 -25.61 12.99 -7.84
C LYS A 265 -26.71 11.93 -7.77
N GLU A 266 -26.41 10.79 -7.15
CA GLU A 266 -27.30 9.64 -6.99
C GLU A 266 -27.65 9.38 -5.51
N LEU A 267 -28.31 8.24 -5.25
CA LEU A 267 -28.67 7.81 -3.89
C LEU A 267 -27.45 7.55 -2.99
N ALA A 268 -26.29 7.21 -3.58
CA ALA A 268 -25.05 7.00 -2.87
C ALA A 268 -23.98 7.95 -3.40
N ASN A 269 -23.32 8.66 -2.50
CA ASN A 269 -22.19 9.54 -2.81
C ASN A 269 -20.90 8.71 -2.88
N GLY A 270 -20.15 8.80 -4.00
CA GLY A 270 -18.82 8.21 -4.17
C GLY A 270 -17.75 8.89 -3.34
N ASP A 271 -17.91 10.21 -3.11
CA ASP A 271 -17.00 11.00 -2.29
C ASP A 271 -17.08 10.62 -0.81
N ARG A 272 -15.92 10.51 -0.19
CA ARG A 272 -15.78 10.32 1.26
C ARG A 272 -14.78 11.31 1.82
N CYS A 273 -15.19 12.07 2.81
CA CYS A 273 -14.32 13.00 3.52
C CYS A 273 -14.29 12.67 5.02
N LEU A 274 -13.10 12.68 5.60
CA LEU A 274 -12.90 12.41 7.01
C LEU A 274 -11.80 13.31 7.57
N ALA A 275 -12.07 13.92 8.75
CA ALA A 275 -11.12 14.69 9.52
C ALA A 275 -10.92 14.05 10.89
N PHE A 276 -9.66 13.83 11.30
CA PHE A 276 -9.36 13.12 12.54
C PHE A 276 -7.98 13.47 13.11
N PRO A 277 -7.81 13.42 14.45
CA PRO A 277 -6.52 13.61 15.07
C PRO A 277 -5.63 12.37 14.86
N GLY A 278 -4.32 12.61 14.76
CA GLY A 278 -3.29 11.59 14.72
C GLY A 278 -2.31 11.71 15.88
N PRO A 279 -1.29 10.82 15.93
CA PRO A 279 -0.23 10.89 16.92
C PRO A 279 0.65 12.12 16.72
N GLU A 280 1.48 12.45 17.71
CA GLU A 280 2.52 13.50 17.65
C GLU A 280 2.01 14.88 17.20
N CYS A 281 0.88 15.33 17.75
CA CYS A 281 0.26 16.61 17.39
C CYS A 281 -0.07 16.77 15.89
N ARG A 282 -0.43 15.66 15.23
CA ARG A 282 -0.90 15.69 13.84
C ARG A 282 -2.41 15.69 13.76
N TYR A 283 -2.91 16.29 12.68
CA TYR A 283 -4.31 16.24 12.33
C TYR A 283 -4.44 15.98 10.83
N TYR A 284 -5.31 15.08 10.46
CA TYR A 284 -5.49 14.66 9.07
C TYR A 284 -6.87 15.04 8.55
N VAL A 285 -6.90 15.51 7.29
CA VAL A 285 -8.14 15.64 6.53
C VAL A 285 -7.94 14.88 5.23
N LEU A 286 -8.81 13.94 4.99
CA LEU A 286 -8.74 12.98 3.91
C LEU A 286 -10.01 13.07 3.07
N LEU A 287 -9.86 13.32 1.77
CA LEU A 287 -10.91 13.28 0.77
C LEU A 287 -10.56 12.19 -0.24
N CYS A 288 -11.42 11.19 -0.35
CA CYS A 288 -11.33 10.14 -1.36
C CYS A 288 -12.58 10.19 -2.22
N ASP A 289 -12.38 10.20 -3.53
CA ASP A 289 -13.45 10.12 -4.50
C ASP A 289 -13.35 8.76 -5.21
N GLY A 290 -14.42 7.97 -5.08
CA GLY A 290 -14.54 6.67 -5.72
C GLY A 290 -14.98 6.83 -7.17
N MET A 291 -14.16 6.41 -8.12
CA MET A 291 -14.43 6.56 -9.55
C MET A 291 -15.64 5.76 -10.01
N GLY A 292 -16.49 6.41 -10.79
CA GLY A 292 -17.78 5.86 -11.22
C GLY A 292 -18.95 6.38 -10.39
N THR A 293 -20.09 5.73 -10.47
CA THR A 293 -21.30 6.14 -9.75
C THR A 293 -21.89 4.99 -8.93
N GLY A 294 -22.66 5.34 -7.89
CA GLY A 294 -23.43 4.41 -7.10
C GLY A 294 -22.64 3.64 -6.03
N LEU A 295 -23.17 2.46 -5.63
CA LEU A 295 -22.68 1.69 -4.48
C LEU A 295 -21.24 1.20 -4.64
N GLY A 296 -20.78 0.88 -5.86
CA GLY A 296 -19.42 0.39 -6.10
C GLY A 296 -18.37 1.45 -5.79
N ALA A 297 -18.53 2.66 -6.33
CA ALA A 297 -17.67 3.80 -6.07
C ALA A 297 -17.64 4.16 -4.57
N ALA A 298 -18.83 4.17 -3.93
CA ALA A 298 -18.95 4.43 -2.50
C ALA A 298 -18.22 3.40 -1.64
N GLN A 299 -18.21 2.12 -2.02
CA GLN A 299 -17.48 1.05 -1.31
C GLN A 299 -15.98 1.16 -1.46
N GLU A 300 -15.47 1.49 -2.67
CA GLU A 300 -14.03 1.67 -2.90
C GLU A 300 -13.51 2.90 -2.13
N GLY A 301 -14.19 4.04 -2.20
CA GLY A 301 -13.86 5.23 -1.42
C GLY A 301 -13.87 4.96 0.09
N GLN A 302 -14.87 4.22 0.59
CA GLN A 302 -14.97 3.84 2.00
C GLN A 302 -13.84 2.89 2.43
N SER A 303 -13.45 1.95 1.58
CA SER A 303 -12.34 1.02 1.85
C SER A 303 -11.01 1.75 1.92
N ALA A 304 -10.77 2.66 0.98
CA ALA A 304 -9.56 3.48 0.92
C ALA A 304 -9.42 4.37 2.17
N ILE A 305 -10.49 5.09 2.52
CA ILE A 305 -10.48 5.98 3.70
C ILE A 305 -10.29 5.21 5.01
N SER A 306 -10.92 4.04 5.14
CA SER A 306 -10.80 3.20 6.32
C SER A 306 -9.37 2.69 6.52
N LEU A 307 -8.73 2.22 5.45
CA LEU A 307 -7.34 1.79 5.48
C LEU A 307 -6.38 2.93 5.86
N LEU A 308 -6.49 4.06 5.13
CA LEU A 308 -5.63 5.22 5.38
C LEU A 308 -5.80 5.75 6.80
N ARG A 309 -7.05 5.88 7.29
CA ARG A 309 -7.32 6.28 8.68
C ARG A 309 -6.65 5.37 9.69
N GLN A 310 -6.81 4.04 9.55
CA GLN A 310 -6.21 3.06 10.45
C GLN A 310 -4.68 3.20 10.49
N MET A 311 -4.04 3.28 9.33
CA MET A 311 -2.60 3.42 9.24
C MET A 311 -2.11 4.75 9.85
N LEU A 312 -2.72 5.87 9.48
CA LEU A 312 -2.34 7.20 9.97
C LEU A 312 -2.56 7.33 11.48
N THR A 313 -3.66 6.77 12.02
CA THR A 313 -3.92 6.74 13.47
C THR A 313 -2.91 5.86 14.21
N ALA A 314 -2.43 4.79 13.59
CA ALA A 314 -1.37 3.93 14.14
C ALA A 314 0.04 4.58 14.07
N GLY A 315 0.18 5.77 13.47
CA GLY A 315 1.44 6.50 13.38
C GLY A 315 2.27 6.19 12.14
N PHE A 316 1.71 5.48 11.17
CA PHE A 316 2.41 5.27 9.89
C PHE A 316 2.55 6.59 9.13
N PRO A 317 3.72 6.85 8.50
CA PRO A 317 3.88 8.03 7.65
C PRO A 317 2.87 8.08 6.51
N ALA A 318 2.37 9.28 6.21
CA ALA A 318 1.38 9.49 5.16
C ALA A 318 1.81 8.92 3.81
N ALA A 319 3.05 9.18 3.39
CA ALA A 319 3.59 8.65 2.13
C ALA A 319 3.58 7.12 2.09
N HIS A 320 3.84 6.43 3.22
CA HIS A 320 3.80 4.97 3.27
C HIS A 320 2.37 4.42 3.23
N ALA A 321 1.46 5.05 3.96
CA ALA A 321 0.03 4.68 3.93
C ALA A 321 -0.53 4.78 2.51
N LEU A 322 -0.21 5.85 1.80
CA LEU A 322 -0.61 6.06 0.40
C LEU A 322 -0.02 5.02 -0.54
N ARG A 323 1.27 4.72 -0.43
CA ARG A 323 1.91 3.67 -1.26
C ARG A 323 1.34 2.29 -0.98
N THR A 324 1.01 1.99 0.28
CA THR A 324 0.32 0.74 0.63
C THR A 324 -1.05 0.65 -0.05
N LEU A 325 -1.83 1.74 -0.02
CA LEU A 325 -3.10 1.81 -0.74
C LEU A 325 -2.91 1.58 -2.23
N ASN A 326 -1.92 2.25 -2.86
CA ASN A 326 -1.60 2.08 -4.27
C ASN A 326 -1.29 0.61 -4.62
N SER A 327 -0.43 -0.03 -3.81
CA SER A 327 -0.08 -1.45 -4.01
C SER A 327 -1.30 -2.37 -3.92
N ILE A 328 -2.20 -2.12 -2.96
CA ILE A 328 -3.42 -2.91 -2.80
C ILE A 328 -4.35 -2.74 -4.00
N LEU A 329 -4.54 -1.51 -4.47
CA LEU A 329 -5.41 -1.22 -5.62
C LEU A 329 -4.84 -1.86 -6.91
N ALA A 330 -3.53 -1.74 -7.14
CA ALA A 330 -2.85 -2.36 -8.28
C ALA A 330 -2.98 -3.89 -8.27
N LEU A 331 -2.75 -4.52 -7.11
CA LEU A 331 -2.85 -5.98 -6.98
C LEU A 331 -4.28 -6.51 -7.09
N ARG A 332 -5.28 -5.73 -6.71
CA ARG A 332 -6.70 -6.09 -6.86
C ARG A 332 -7.22 -5.91 -8.27
N GLY A 333 -6.49 -5.21 -9.13
CA GLY A 333 -6.97 -4.79 -10.44
C GLY A 333 -8.01 -3.66 -10.37
N SER A 334 -8.10 -2.97 -9.23
CA SER A 334 -8.95 -1.78 -9.02
C SER A 334 -8.20 -0.50 -9.39
N ALA A 335 -7.40 -0.57 -10.43
CA ALA A 335 -6.58 0.55 -10.88
C ALA A 335 -7.44 1.77 -11.23
N GLY A 336 -7.12 2.91 -10.65
CA GLY A 336 -7.85 4.15 -10.88
C GLY A 336 -9.24 4.21 -10.27
N ALA A 337 -9.61 3.26 -9.40
CA ALA A 337 -10.94 3.22 -8.79
C ALA A 337 -11.18 4.32 -7.73
N VAL A 338 -10.13 4.96 -7.22
CA VAL A 338 -10.20 5.96 -6.14
C VAL A 338 -9.18 7.05 -6.39
N THR A 339 -9.55 8.32 -6.18
CA THR A 339 -8.61 9.42 -6.02
C THR A 339 -8.34 9.70 -4.54
N VAL A 340 -7.19 10.30 -4.20
CA VAL A 340 -6.85 10.60 -2.82
C VAL A 340 -6.29 12.01 -2.70
N ASP A 341 -6.88 12.79 -1.81
CA ASP A 341 -6.40 14.09 -1.37
C ASP A 341 -6.26 14.08 0.15
N LEU A 342 -5.02 14.16 0.66
CA LEU A 342 -4.71 14.07 2.08
C LEU A 342 -3.96 15.32 2.54
N ALA A 343 -4.53 16.05 3.46
CA ALA A 343 -3.85 17.11 4.20
C ALA A 343 -3.39 16.59 5.56
N GLU A 344 -2.08 16.60 5.78
CA GLU A 344 -1.41 16.31 7.05
C GLU A 344 -0.99 17.63 7.70
N LEU A 345 -1.59 17.96 8.84
CA LEU A 345 -1.39 19.21 9.58
C LEU A 345 -0.52 18.95 10.80
N TYR A 346 0.51 19.77 11.00
CA TYR A 346 1.42 19.73 12.14
C TYR A 346 1.00 20.81 13.13
N LEU A 347 0.32 20.40 14.21
CA LEU A 347 -0.27 21.31 15.18
C LEU A 347 0.76 21.98 16.12
N ASP A 348 2.00 21.52 16.10
CA ASP A 348 3.13 22.10 16.81
C ASP A 348 3.77 23.28 16.04
N THR A 349 3.77 23.23 14.71
CA THR A 349 4.46 24.20 13.85
C THR A 349 3.53 25.05 12.98
N GLY A 350 2.29 24.58 12.75
CA GLY A 350 1.35 25.24 11.82
C GLY A 350 1.65 24.94 10.35
N HIS A 351 2.57 24.03 10.07
CA HIS A 351 2.81 23.54 8.71
C HIS A 351 1.74 22.53 8.28
N ALA A 352 1.58 22.40 6.98
CA ALA A 352 0.76 21.36 6.36
C ALA A 352 1.52 20.71 5.21
N THR A 353 1.34 19.42 5.03
CA THR A 353 1.77 18.69 3.85
C THR A 353 0.53 18.15 3.15
N LEU A 354 0.39 18.48 1.88
CA LEU A 354 -0.70 18.04 1.05
C LEU A 354 -0.20 16.96 0.10
N TYR A 355 -0.82 15.79 0.15
CA TYR A 355 -0.54 14.66 -0.74
C TYR A 355 -1.72 14.49 -1.67
N LYS A 356 -1.46 14.52 -2.98
CA LYS A 356 -2.49 14.40 -4.00
C LYS A 356 -2.19 13.24 -4.94
N TRP A 357 -3.18 12.40 -5.18
CA TRP A 357 -3.06 11.26 -6.06
C TRP A 357 -4.35 11.09 -6.89
N GLY A 358 -4.31 11.50 -8.12
CA GLY A 358 -5.48 11.55 -9.00
C GLY A 358 -6.53 12.60 -8.64
N ALA A 359 -6.32 13.35 -7.54
CA ALA A 359 -7.29 14.26 -6.98
C ALA A 359 -7.32 15.63 -7.71
N ALA A 360 -8.48 16.28 -7.69
CA ALA A 360 -8.68 17.62 -8.20
C ALA A 360 -7.79 18.65 -7.47
N PRO A 361 -7.43 19.78 -8.08
CA PRO A 361 -6.63 20.82 -7.42
C PRO A 361 -7.27 21.33 -6.14
N SER A 362 -6.44 21.62 -5.14
CA SER A 362 -6.83 22.27 -3.88
C SER A 362 -6.60 23.77 -3.96
N TRP A 363 -7.17 24.52 -3.03
CA TRP A 363 -7.07 25.97 -3.01
C TRP A 363 -6.66 26.48 -1.64
N LEU A 364 -5.74 27.44 -1.62
CA LEU A 364 -5.40 28.21 -0.42
C LEU A 364 -6.09 29.55 -0.49
N LEU A 365 -7.09 29.74 0.35
CA LEU A 365 -7.82 31.00 0.47
C LEU A 365 -7.10 31.92 1.45
N ARG A 366 -6.86 33.16 0.98
CA ARG A 366 -6.40 34.29 1.76
C ARG A 366 -7.43 35.42 1.66
N ARG A 367 -7.33 36.43 2.49
CA ARG A 367 -8.19 37.60 2.35
C ARG A 367 -7.96 38.26 0.99
N GLY A 368 -8.97 38.21 0.12
CA GLY A 368 -8.95 38.80 -1.22
C GLY A 368 -8.18 38.06 -2.29
N SER A 369 -7.69 36.84 -2.03
CA SER A 369 -7.02 35.99 -3.04
C SER A 369 -7.25 34.50 -2.79
N ALA A 370 -7.22 33.74 -3.87
CA ALA A 370 -7.25 32.27 -3.81
C ALA A 370 -6.13 31.74 -4.71
N GLU A 371 -5.28 30.91 -4.15
CA GLU A 371 -4.15 30.29 -4.83
C GLU A 371 -4.44 28.81 -5.06
N LYS A 372 -4.27 28.37 -6.30
CA LYS A 372 -4.44 26.96 -6.70
C LYS A 372 -3.22 26.15 -6.31
N ILE A 373 -3.42 25.01 -5.67
CA ILE A 373 -2.37 24.13 -5.19
C ILE A 373 -2.55 22.73 -5.79
N GLY A 374 -1.43 22.15 -6.21
CA GLY A 374 -1.35 20.79 -6.73
C GLY A 374 -1.55 20.68 -8.22
N THR A 375 -0.88 19.70 -8.80
CA THR A 375 -0.95 19.33 -10.21
C THR A 375 -1.72 18.03 -10.37
N ALA A 376 -2.36 17.86 -11.52
CA ALA A 376 -3.04 16.61 -11.85
C ALA A 376 -2.03 15.45 -11.95
N THR A 377 -2.36 14.33 -11.30
CA THR A 377 -1.62 13.07 -11.37
C THR A 377 -2.56 11.95 -11.76
N PRO A 378 -2.06 10.85 -12.36
CA PRO A 378 -2.86 9.65 -12.54
C PRO A 378 -3.37 9.15 -11.19
N PRO A 379 -4.55 8.52 -11.10
CA PRO A 379 -5.05 7.93 -9.86
C PRO A 379 -4.18 6.75 -9.40
N PRO A 380 -4.23 6.37 -8.11
CA PRO A 380 -3.49 5.23 -7.58
C PRO A 380 -4.01 3.91 -8.17
N GLY A 381 -3.18 2.86 -8.08
CA GLY A 381 -3.50 1.51 -8.54
C GLY A 381 -3.15 1.23 -10.01
N ILE A 382 -2.77 2.23 -10.80
CA ILE A 382 -2.38 2.03 -12.21
C ILE A 382 -1.06 1.24 -12.30
N SER A 383 -0.07 1.59 -11.49
CA SER A 383 1.20 0.87 -11.37
C SER A 383 1.79 1.09 -9.98
N VAL A 384 2.48 0.07 -9.46
CA VAL A 384 3.18 0.17 -8.17
C VAL A 384 4.44 1.03 -8.30
N THR A 385 5.07 1.02 -9.47
CA THR A 385 6.38 1.65 -9.70
C THR A 385 6.29 3.04 -10.33
N GLU A 386 5.34 3.26 -11.22
CA GLU A 386 5.24 4.47 -12.05
C GLU A 386 4.28 5.52 -11.49
N SER A 387 3.23 5.08 -10.76
CA SER A 387 2.25 5.99 -10.18
C SER A 387 2.77 6.56 -8.85
N ARG A 388 2.80 7.89 -8.73
CA ARG A 388 3.25 8.60 -7.52
C ARG A 388 2.31 9.73 -7.17
N GLU A 389 2.20 9.96 -5.87
CA GLU A 389 1.55 11.14 -5.31
C GLU A 389 2.38 12.41 -5.57
N THR A 390 1.73 13.54 -5.77
CA THR A 390 2.38 14.86 -5.63
C THR A 390 2.34 15.28 -4.17
N VAL A 391 3.42 15.93 -3.72
CA VAL A 391 3.59 16.38 -2.34
C VAL A 391 3.87 17.87 -2.34
N GLU A 392 2.96 18.64 -1.74
CA GLU A 392 3.09 20.08 -1.57
C GLU A 392 3.21 20.43 -0.09
N LYS A 393 4.21 21.24 0.26
CA LYS A 393 4.42 21.72 1.63
C LYS A 393 4.04 23.17 1.72
N LEU A 394 3.21 23.51 2.69
CA LEU A 394 2.74 24.86 2.91
C LEU A 394 2.70 25.20 4.41
N SER A 395 2.73 26.48 4.72
CA SER A 395 2.47 26.98 6.07
C SER A 395 1.07 27.57 6.08
N LEU A 396 0.20 27.05 6.93
CA LEU A 396 -1.17 27.55 7.06
C LEU A 396 -1.22 28.58 8.19
N ARG A 397 -1.31 29.85 7.81
CA ARG A 397 -1.29 30.97 8.74
C ARG A 397 -2.70 31.31 9.27
N ARG A 398 -2.74 32.07 10.34
CA ARG A 398 -4.00 32.62 10.83
C ARG A 398 -4.67 33.50 9.77
N GLY A 399 -5.95 33.28 9.51
CA GLY A 399 -6.68 33.98 8.46
C GLY A 399 -6.49 33.40 7.06
N GLU A 400 -5.96 32.21 6.97
CA GLU A 400 -5.91 31.39 5.75
C GLU A 400 -6.78 30.14 5.93
N ALA A 401 -7.32 29.61 4.83
CA ALA A 401 -8.06 28.36 4.80
C ALA A 401 -7.61 27.51 3.61
N LEU A 402 -7.29 26.24 3.88
CA LEU A 402 -7.03 25.25 2.84
C LEU A 402 -8.34 24.59 2.46
N VAL A 403 -8.61 24.47 1.17
CA VAL A 403 -9.82 23.87 0.61
C VAL A 403 -9.45 22.68 -0.27
N LEU A 404 -9.94 21.50 0.09
CA LEU A 404 -9.88 20.29 -0.73
C LEU A 404 -11.19 20.15 -1.49
N LEU A 405 -11.12 19.78 -2.77
CA LEU A 405 -12.28 19.65 -3.64
C LEU A 405 -12.26 18.29 -4.35
N SER A 406 -13.43 17.68 -4.52
CA SER A 406 -13.59 16.63 -5.53
C SER A 406 -13.80 17.26 -6.91
N ASP A 407 -13.71 16.46 -7.96
CA ASP A 407 -13.77 16.93 -9.37
C ASP A 407 -15.16 17.43 -9.80
N GLY A 408 -16.21 17.08 -9.04
CA GLY A 408 -17.57 17.62 -9.23
C GLY A 408 -17.74 19.11 -8.83
N VAL A 409 -16.69 19.76 -8.28
CA VAL A 409 -16.70 21.17 -7.90
C VAL A 409 -15.85 21.99 -8.84
N ASP A 410 -16.42 23.03 -9.45
CA ASP A 410 -15.67 24.01 -10.24
C ASP A 410 -14.83 24.92 -9.32
N GLY A 411 -13.56 24.56 -9.12
CA GLY A 411 -12.63 25.34 -8.31
C GLY A 411 -12.23 26.68 -8.90
N GLU A 412 -12.26 26.86 -10.23
CA GLU A 412 -11.87 28.13 -10.87
C GLU A 412 -12.85 29.27 -10.51
N GLY A 413 -14.11 28.92 -10.22
CA GLY A 413 -15.10 29.86 -9.73
C GLY A 413 -14.75 30.47 -8.36
N ILE A 414 -13.96 29.78 -7.53
CA ILE A 414 -13.59 30.21 -6.18
C ILE A 414 -12.70 31.47 -6.23
N SER A 415 -11.73 31.50 -7.15
CA SER A 415 -10.78 32.64 -7.26
C SER A 415 -11.42 33.98 -7.64
N ARG A 416 -12.62 33.94 -8.21
CA ARG A 416 -13.35 35.11 -8.69
C ARG A 416 -14.32 35.70 -7.65
N ARG A 417 -14.41 35.08 -6.46
CA ARG A 417 -15.41 35.41 -5.44
C ARG A 417 -14.79 36.12 -4.25
N SER A 418 -15.13 37.41 -4.07
CA SER A 418 -14.68 38.20 -2.94
C SER A 418 -15.45 37.94 -1.63
N ASP A 419 -16.60 37.26 -1.71
CA ASP A 419 -17.45 36.91 -0.57
C ASP A 419 -17.03 35.61 0.13
N LEU A 420 -16.10 34.83 -0.46
CA LEU A 420 -15.49 33.66 0.17
C LEU A 420 -14.29 34.08 1.02
N THR A 421 -14.53 34.30 2.29
CA THR A 421 -13.47 34.75 3.22
C THR A 421 -13.03 33.60 4.13
N PRO A 422 -11.70 33.46 4.40
CA PRO A 422 -11.19 32.41 5.28
C PRO A 422 -11.61 32.57 6.75
N ASP A 423 -12.17 33.73 7.12
CA ASP A 423 -12.67 33.96 8.49
C ASP A 423 -14.03 33.29 8.77
N MET A 424 -14.76 32.88 7.74
CA MET A 424 -16.04 32.20 7.86
C MET A 424 -15.87 30.83 8.57
N PRO A 425 -16.88 30.38 9.32
CA PRO A 425 -16.87 29.01 9.85
C PRO A 425 -16.63 27.99 8.72
N PRO A 426 -15.75 26.97 8.91
CA PRO A 426 -15.41 26.02 7.84
C PRO A 426 -16.61 25.37 7.17
N GLY A 427 -17.67 25.02 7.95
CA GLY A 427 -18.86 24.41 7.41
C GLY A 427 -19.73 25.34 6.56
N GLU A 428 -19.76 26.63 6.88
CA GLU A 428 -20.46 27.65 6.09
C GLU A 428 -19.70 27.94 4.80
N LEU A 429 -18.37 28.09 4.89
CA LEU A 429 -17.52 28.30 3.73
C LEU A 429 -17.60 27.11 2.76
N ALA A 430 -17.57 25.87 3.26
CA ALA A 430 -17.75 24.68 2.44
C ALA A 430 -19.12 24.65 1.73
N ALA A 431 -20.19 25.04 2.41
CA ALA A 431 -21.53 25.11 1.82
C ALA A 431 -21.59 26.16 0.69
N LYS A 432 -21.04 27.35 0.91
CA LYS A 432 -20.99 28.40 -0.12
C LYS A 432 -20.15 27.97 -1.33
N ILE A 433 -19.02 27.31 -1.12
CA ILE A 433 -18.18 26.79 -2.21
C ILE A 433 -18.97 25.80 -3.07
N LEU A 434 -19.72 24.88 -2.46
CA LEU A 434 -20.57 23.93 -3.19
C LEU A 434 -21.74 24.60 -3.92
N GLU A 435 -22.27 25.69 -3.36
CA GLU A 435 -23.33 26.45 -4.00
C GLU A 435 -22.84 27.17 -5.26
N TYR A 436 -21.66 27.77 -5.20
CA TYR A 436 -21.06 28.50 -6.30
C TYR A 436 -20.38 27.58 -7.33
N GLY A 437 -19.84 26.45 -6.90
CA GLY A 437 -19.20 25.46 -7.75
C GLY A 437 -20.15 24.56 -8.55
N ARG A 438 -21.39 24.99 -8.81
CA ARG A 438 -22.41 24.24 -9.57
C ARG A 438 -22.10 24.05 -11.07
N GLY A 439 -20.84 24.13 -11.49
CA GLY A 439 -20.46 24.17 -12.89
C GLY A 439 -20.83 22.96 -13.75
N LYS A 440 -20.86 21.74 -13.20
CA LYS A 440 -21.27 20.52 -13.89
C LYS A 440 -22.12 19.65 -12.95
N GLN A 441 -23.43 19.70 -13.09
CA GLN A 441 -24.39 18.89 -12.32
C GLN A 441 -24.28 17.35 -12.57
N MET A 442 -23.15 16.90 -13.09
CA MET A 442 -22.98 15.55 -13.64
C MET A 442 -22.23 14.59 -12.70
N ASP A 443 -21.75 15.06 -11.54
CA ASP A 443 -20.97 14.23 -10.61
C ASP A 443 -21.22 14.53 -9.14
N ASP A 444 -20.75 13.64 -8.25
CA ASP A 444 -20.68 13.87 -6.82
C ASP A 444 -19.75 15.04 -6.53
N ALA A 445 -20.10 15.88 -5.58
CA ALA A 445 -19.36 17.11 -5.30
C ALA A 445 -19.12 17.26 -3.79
N THR A 446 -17.86 17.40 -3.41
CA THR A 446 -17.44 17.57 -2.02
C THR A 446 -16.44 18.71 -1.89
N ALA A 447 -16.65 19.58 -0.91
CA ALA A 447 -15.71 20.60 -0.48
C ALA A 447 -15.38 20.43 1.00
N ALA A 448 -14.10 20.31 1.33
CA ALA A 448 -13.61 20.28 2.70
C ALA A 448 -12.74 21.50 2.97
N VAL A 449 -13.06 22.23 4.03
CA VAL A 449 -12.36 23.45 4.43
C VAL A 449 -11.63 23.21 5.73
N ILE A 450 -10.38 23.64 5.78
CA ILE A 450 -9.44 23.41 6.88
C ILE A 450 -8.80 24.74 7.26
N ARG A 451 -8.75 25.05 8.56
CA ARG A 451 -8.00 26.19 9.08
C ARG A 451 -7.35 25.87 10.42
N LEU A 452 -6.29 26.61 10.73
CA LEU A 452 -5.61 26.53 12.02
C LEU A 452 -5.98 27.74 12.88
N ARG A 453 -6.28 27.48 14.15
CA ARG A 453 -6.39 28.49 15.20
C ARG A 453 -5.34 28.26 16.28
N PRO A 454 -4.86 29.30 16.96
CA PRO A 454 -4.04 29.12 18.15
C PRO A 454 -4.79 28.24 19.16
N ALA A 455 -4.09 27.28 19.76
CA ALA A 455 -4.63 26.55 20.88
C ALA A 455 -4.80 27.54 22.03
N SER A 456 -6.02 27.69 22.56
CA SER A 456 -6.24 28.46 23.78
C SER A 456 -5.41 27.80 24.90
N LEU A 457 -4.67 28.61 25.63
CA LEU A 457 -3.97 28.21 26.86
C LEU A 457 -5.01 27.99 27.95
N GLU A 458 -5.95 27.07 27.78
CA GLU A 458 -6.78 26.62 28.88
C GLU A 458 -5.99 25.55 29.63
N SER A 459 -5.71 25.95 30.85
CA SER A 459 -4.97 25.30 31.94
C SER A 459 -5.38 23.86 32.24
#